data_3aa993f10db4e18945273bb6098ea208
#
_entry.id   3aa993f10db4e18945273bb6098ea208
#
_cell.length_a   1.000
_cell.length_b   1.000
_cell.length_c   1.000
_cell.angle_alpha   90.00
_cell.angle_beta   90.00
_cell.angle_gamma   90.00
#
_symmetry.space_group_name_H-M   'P 1'
#
loop_
_entity.id
_entity.type
_entity.pdbx_description
1 polymer ?
#
loop_
_entity_poly.entity_id
_entity_poly.type
_entity_poly.pdbx_seq_one_letter_code
_entity_poly.pdbx_strand_id
1 'polypeptide(L)'
;EQRPVEKLNWFEAMEYCRRIKKRLPTEWEWEWAARAGSVSKFYWGEEDPELHGWFKKNSEKKTHPVGLKLPNSFGIYDMGGNVWEWTNSYRETTGGKVIRGGSWRNSINAMQSSKWITSLPIHRFHYVGFRCAKTVPSVANN
;
A
#
# COMPACT_ATOMS: atom_id res chain seq x y z
N GLU A 1 11.76 13.66 -8.80
CA GLU A 1 10.31 13.70 -8.53
C GLU A 1 9.97 12.69 -7.43
N GLN A 2 9.25 13.14 -6.38
CA GLN A 2 8.99 12.32 -5.20
C GLN A 2 7.61 11.62 -5.26
N ARG A 3 7.04 11.44 -6.43
CA ARG A 3 5.78 10.73 -6.61
C ARG A 3 5.97 9.23 -6.50
N PRO A 4 4.93 8.47 -6.11
CA PRO A 4 5.01 7.02 -6.10
C PRO A 4 5.30 6.49 -7.52
N VAL A 5 6.08 5.43 -7.59
CA VAL A 5 6.29 4.71 -8.84
C VAL A 5 4.98 4.04 -9.25
N GLU A 6 4.62 4.19 -10.52
CA GLU A 6 3.40 3.62 -11.10
C GLU A 6 3.68 3.00 -12.48
N LYS A 7 2.67 2.41 -13.12
CA LYS A 7 2.78 1.78 -14.47
C LYS A 7 3.78 0.62 -14.54
N LEU A 8 3.97 -0.07 -13.44
CA LEU A 8 4.78 -1.27 -13.36
C LEU A 8 3.91 -2.47 -12.97
N ASN A 9 4.31 -3.65 -13.39
CA ASN A 9 3.66 -4.90 -13.02
C ASN A 9 4.25 -5.51 -11.74
N TRP A 10 3.61 -6.56 -11.24
CA TRP A 10 4.04 -7.23 -10.01
C TRP A 10 5.49 -7.77 -10.09
N PHE A 11 5.88 -8.34 -11.24
CA PHE A 11 7.22 -8.91 -11.41
C PHE A 11 8.31 -7.85 -11.33
N GLU A 12 8.06 -6.66 -11.87
CA GLU A 12 8.99 -5.53 -11.80
C GLU A 12 9.11 -4.98 -10.37
N ALA A 13 7.97 -4.89 -9.66
CA ALA A 13 7.96 -4.50 -8.26
C ALA A 13 8.76 -5.48 -7.39
N MET A 14 8.52 -6.78 -7.57
CA MET A 14 9.24 -7.85 -6.88
C MET A 14 10.75 -7.78 -7.18
N GLU A 15 11.12 -7.67 -8.43
CA GLU A 15 12.53 -7.63 -8.85
C GLU A 15 13.26 -6.39 -8.31
N TYR A 16 12.59 -5.23 -8.28
CA TYR A 16 13.16 -4.04 -7.66
C TYR A 16 13.47 -4.27 -6.18
N CYS A 17 12.49 -4.77 -5.42
CA CYS A 17 12.70 -5.05 -3.99
C CYS A 17 13.82 -6.07 -3.78
N ARG A 18 13.89 -7.12 -4.61
CA ARG A 18 14.96 -8.14 -4.54
C ARG A 18 16.35 -7.53 -4.76
N ARG A 19 16.51 -6.64 -5.74
CA ARG A 19 17.79 -5.97 -6.04
C ARG A 19 18.33 -5.15 -4.86
N ILE A 20 17.45 -4.56 -4.06
CA ILE A 20 17.83 -3.82 -2.86
C ILE A 20 17.82 -4.69 -1.59
N LYS A 21 17.84 -6.03 -1.75
CA LYS A 21 17.83 -7.03 -0.66
C LYS A 21 16.62 -6.91 0.26
N LYS A 22 15.47 -6.63 -0.34
CA LYS A 22 14.15 -6.58 0.29
C LYS A 22 13.17 -7.46 -0.49
N ARG A 23 11.91 -7.43 -0.12
CA ARG A 23 10.82 -8.15 -0.77
C ARG A 23 9.53 -7.32 -0.75
N LEU A 24 8.52 -7.73 -1.51
CA LEU A 24 7.18 -7.21 -1.30
C LEU A 24 6.63 -7.74 0.04
N PRO A 25 5.84 -6.94 0.78
CA PRO A 25 5.16 -7.42 1.97
C PRO A 25 4.08 -8.44 1.59
N THR A 26 3.75 -9.37 2.48
CA THR A 26 2.48 -10.08 2.39
C THR A 26 1.32 -9.11 2.65
N GLU A 27 0.09 -9.47 2.27
CA GLU A 27 -1.07 -8.63 2.55
C GLU A 27 -1.30 -8.41 4.05
N TRP A 28 -0.96 -9.40 4.89
CA TRP A 28 -1.09 -9.32 6.34
C TRP A 28 -0.03 -8.42 6.97
N GLU A 29 1.20 -8.48 6.48
CA GLU A 29 2.26 -7.54 6.87
C GLU A 29 1.90 -6.11 6.47
N TRP A 30 1.35 -5.93 5.27
CA TRP A 30 0.90 -4.63 4.80
C TRP A 30 -0.22 -4.07 5.69
N GLU A 31 -1.25 -4.88 5.99
CA GLU A 31 -2.37 -4.46 6.85
C GLU A 31 -1.92 -4.16 8.28
N TRP A 32 -1.04 -5.01 8.83
CA TRP A 32 -0.47 -4.78 10.17
C TRP A 32 0.28 -3.45 10.22
N ALA A 33 1.11 -3.16 9.22
CA ALA A 33 1.84 -1.91 9.09
C ALA A 33 0.90 -0.70 8.91
N ALA A 34 -0.18 -0.85 8.14
CA ALA A 34 -1.18 0.20 7.93
C ALA A 34 -1.92 0.52 9.23
N ARG A 35 -2.40 -0.50 9.94
CA ARG A 35 -3.13 -0.33 11.19
C ARG A 35 -2.29 0.30 12.30
N ALA A 36 -1.02 -0.03 12.38
CA ALA A 36 -0.12 0.48 13.42
C ALA A 36 -0.73 0.39 14.83
N GLY A 37 -1.41 -0.74 15.13
CA GLY A 37 -2.11 -0.97 16.38
C GLY A 37 -3.58 -0.55 16.40
N SER A 38 -4.08 0.17 15.39
CA SER A 38 -5.50 0.54 15.30
C SER A 38 -6.38 -0.66 14.98
N VAL A 39 -7.51 -0.78 15.66
CA VAL A 39 -8.58 -1.76 15.37
C VAL A 39 -9.72 -1.16 14.54
N SER A 40 -9.66 0.13 14.27
CA SER A 40 -10.67 0.87 13.52
C SER A 40 -10.68 0.50 12.04
N LYS A 41 -11.77 0.85 11.36
CA LYS A 41 -11.95 0.67 9.92
C LYS A 41 -10.85 1.37 9.11
N PHE A 42 -10.52 2.61 9.51
CA PHE A 42 -9.39 3.39 9.01
C PHE A 42 -8.35 3.53 10.14
N TYR A 43 -7.06 3.54 9.82
CA TYR A 43 -6.00 3.64 10.84
C TYR A 43 -6.01 4.98 11.59
N TRP A 44 -6.61 6.03 11.02
CA TRP A 44 -6.79 7.36 11.64
C TRP A 44 -8.08 7.48 12.48
N GLY A 45 -8.90 6.43 12.57
CA GLY A 45 -10.16 6.45 13.32
C GLY A 45 -11.18 7.42 12.71
N GLU A 46 -11.62 8.39 13.51
CA GLU A 46 -12.65 9.38 13.14
C GLU A 46 -12.05 10.73 12.70
N GLU A 47 -10.74 10.84 12.59
CA GLU A 47 -10.10 12.06 12.08
C GLU A 47 -10.47 12.34 10.63
N ASP A 48 -10.25 13.57 10.17
CA ASP A 48 -10.52 13.97 8.79
C ASP A 48 -9.65 13.15 7.82
N PRO A 49 -10.23 12.32 6.96
CA PRO A 49 -9.49 11.49 6.02
C PRO A 49 -8.61 12.28 5.06
N GLU A 50 -8.93 13.54 4.80
CA GLU A 50 -8.12 14.40 3.92
C GLU A 50 -6.75 14.72 4.50
N LEU A 51 -6.58 14.58 5.82
CA LEU A 51 -5.28 14.73 6.47
C LEU A 51 -4.38 13.49 6.27
N HIS A 52 -4.95 12.33 5.99
CA HIS A 52 -4.26 11.04 6.03
C HIS A 52 -3.98 10.43 4.66
N GLY A 53 -4.70 10.83 3.61
CA GLY A 53 -4.49 10.23 2.30
C GLY A 53 -4.99 11.06 1.12
N TRP A 54 -4.50 10.68 -0.06
CA TRP A 54 -4.94 11.21 -1.34
C TRP A 54 -5.94 10.26 -1.98
N PHE A 55 -7.20 10.68 -2.12
CA PHE A 55 -8.29 9.90 -2.69
C PHE A 55 -9.15 10.79 -3.61
N LYS A 56 -10.19 10.25 -4.22
CA LYS A 56 -10.97 10.92 -5.28
C LYS A 56 -11.38 12.37 -4.94
N LYS A 57 -11.71 12.64 -3.67
CA LYS A 57 -12.21 13.95 -3.24
C LYS A 57 -11.13 15.05 -3.27
N ASN A 58 -9.89 14.71 -2.90
CA ASN A 58 -8.83 15.70 -2.67
C ASN A 58 -7.59 15.53 -3.58
N SER A 59 -7.56 14.53 -4.46
CA SER A 59 -6.39 14.18 -5.25
C SER A 59 -6.23 14.97 -6.55
N GLU A 60 -7.22 15.76 -6.95
CA GLU A 60 -7.22 16.43 -8.27
C GLU A 60 -7.00 15.44 -9.44
N LYS A 61 -7.49 14.20 -9.30
CA LYS A 61 -7.37 13.11 -10.29
C LYS A 61 -5.92 12.75 -10.68
N LYS A 62 -4.99 12.84 -9.76
CA LYS A 62 -3.57 12.54 -9.98
C LYS A 62 -2.90 12.00 -8.72
N THR A 63 -1.72 11.39 -8.89
CA THR A 63 -0.82 11.08 -7.78
C THR A 63 -0.19 12.36 -7.21
N HIS A 64 0.23 12.31 -5.97
CA HIS A 64 0.94 13.38 -5.27
C HIS A 64 2.28 12.89 -4.73
N PRO A 65 3.23 13.79 -4.46
CA PRO A 65 4.48 13.41 -3.80
C PRO A 65 4.21 12.65 -2.50
N VAL A 66 5.03 11.65 -2.23
CA VAL A 66 4.92 10.84 -1.00
C VAL A 66 5.26 11.63 0.25
N GLY A 67 4.68 11.23 1.40
CA GLY A 67 5.00 11.83 2.69
C GLY A 67 4.39 13.21 2.97
N LEU A 68 3.41 13.64 2.18
CA LEU A 68 2.74 14.94 2.38
C LEU A 68 1.53 14.87 3.32
N LYS A 69 1.03 13.68 3.60
CA LYS A 69 -0.08 13.46 4.53
C LYS A 69 0.47 13.01 5.89
N LEU A 70 -0.39 12.99 6.91
CA LEU A 70 0.01 12.53 8.24
C LEU A 70 0.37 11.04 8.22
N PRO A 71 1.44 10.62 8.91
CA PRO A 71 1.78 9.22 9.06
C PRO A 71 0.84 8.51 10.03
N ASN A 72 0.86 7.18 10.02
CA ASN A 72 0.23 6.40 11.08
C ASN A 72 1.10 6.36 12.36
N SER A 73 0.63 5.67 13.40
CA SER A 73 1.33 5.59 14.70
C SER A 73 2.71 4.90 14.65
N PHE A 74 3.01 4.19 13.58
CA PHE A 74 4.35 3.65 13.32
C PHE A 74 5.26 4.61 12.53
N GLY A 75 4.80 5.81 12.21
CA GLY A 75 5.52 6.77 11.39
C GLY A 75 5.54 6.44 9.89
N ILE A 76 4.63 5.57 9.42
CA ILE A 76 4.57 5.15 8.03
C ILE A 76 3.55 6.03 7.28
N TYR A 77 4.01 6.58 6.16
CA TYR A 77 3.22 7.48 5.30
C TYR A 77 2.50 6.73 4.19
N ASP A 78 1.40 7.34 3.70
CA ASP A 78 0.68 6.92 2.50
C ASP A 78 0.15 5.48 2.54
N MET A 79 -0.21 4.98 3.74
CA MET A 79 -0.86 3.67 3.89
C MET A 79 -2.35 3.70 3.51
N GLY A 80 -2.86 4.84 3.12
CA GLY A 80 -4.21 5.01 2.57
C GLY A 80 -4.20 6.01 1.44
N GLY A 81 -4.64 5.62 0.24
CA GLY A 81 -4.71 6.47 -0.93
C GLY A 81 -3.39 6.62 -1.69
N ASN A 82 -3.30 7.63 -2.51
CA ASN A 82 -2.26 7.90 -3.49
C ASN A 82 -2.23 6.81 -4.58
N VAL A 83 -1.62 5.66 -4.35
CA VAL A 83 -1.66 4.49 -5.22
C VAL A 83 -1.97 3.22 -4.43
N TRP A 84 -2.68 2.27 -5.05
CA TRP A 84 -2.72 0.89 -4.58
C TRP A 84 -1.32 0.32 -4.54
N GLU A 85 -1.08 -0.67 -3.69
CA GLU A 85 0.24 -1.25 -3.53
C GLU A 85 0.24 -2.77 -3.73
N TRP A 86 1.11 -3.26 -4.62
CA TRP A 86 1.34 -4.67 -4.82
C TRP A 86 1.82 -5.34 -3.53
N THR A 87 1.23 -6.50 -3.22
CA THR A 87 1.72 -7.40 -2.19
C THR A 87 2.20 -8.73 -2.76
N ASN A 88 2.88 -9.54 -1.98
CA ASN A 88 3.32 -10.87 -2.39
C ASN A 88 2.19 -11.92 -2.30
N SER A 89 1.07 -11.60 -1.67
CA SER A 89 -0.04 -12.52 -1.48
C SER A 89 -0.81 -12.80 -2.78
N TYR A 90 -1.32 -14.01 -2.89
CA TYR A 90 -2.05 -14.51 -4.04
C TYR A 90 -3.44 -15.02 -3.61
N ARG A 91 -4.44 -14.87 -4.46
CA ARG A 91 -5.80 -15.41 -4.27
C ARG A 91 -6.10 -16.42 -5.38
N GLU A 92 -6.21 -17.67 -5.03
CA GLU A 92 -6.57 -18.74 -5.99
C GLU A 92 -7.91 -18.49 -6.67
N THR A 93 -8.88 -18.00 -5.92
CA THR A 93 -10.24 -17.72 -6.41
C THR A 93 -10.30 -16.68 -7.54
N THR A 94 -9.32 -15.78 -7.61
CA THR A 94 -9.26 -14.72 -8.63
C THR A 94 -8.08 -14.88 -9.58
N GLY A 95 -7.16 -15.78 -9.28
CA GLY A 95 -5.91 -15.94 -10.05
C GLY A 95 -4.97 -14.74 -9.99
N GLY A 96 -5.12 -13.86 -8.98
CA GLY A 96 -4.43 -12.59 -8.93
C GLY A 96 -3.60 -12.34 -7.67
N LYS A 97 -2.68 -11.40 -7.78
CA LYS A 97 -1.95 -10.83 -6.65
C LYS A 97 -2.81 -9.81 -5.93
N VAL A 98 -2.74 -9.82 -4.60
CA VAL A 98 -3.47 -8.86 -3.75
C VAL A 98 -2.80 -7.50 -3.80
N ILE A 99 -3.61 -6.45 -3.92
CA ILE A 99 -3.19 -5.05 -3.80
C ILE A 99 -3.99 -4.37 -2.69
N ARG A 100 -3.38 -3.43 -1.98
CA ARG A 100 -3.88 -2.78 -0.77
C ARG A 100 -3.78 -1.27 -0.84
N GLY A 101 -4.60 -0.56 -0.04
CA GLY A 101 -4.44 0.83 0.32
C GLY A 101 -5.36 1.82 -0.37
N GLY A 102 -5.98 1.46 -1.48
CA GLY A 102 -6.73 2.44 -2.28
C GLY A 102 -5.84 3.40 -3.06
N SER A 103 -6.43 4.25 -3.89
CA SER A 103 -5.68 5.19 -4.72
C SER A 103 -6.39 6.53 -4.86
N TRP A 104 -5.69 7.48 -5.48
CA TRP A 104 -6.17 8.82 -5.82
C TRP A 104 -7.53 8.84 -6.56
N ARG A 105 -7.89 7.78 -7.26
CA ARG A 105 -9.13 7.68 -8.04
C ARG A 105 -10.31 7.07 -7.31
N ASN A 106 -10.08 6.45 -6.14
CA ASN A 106 -11.09 5.71 -5.39
C ASN A 106 -11.78 6.59 -4.36
N SER A 107 -13.01 6.19 -3.97
CA SER A 107 -13.68 6.75 -2.80
C SER A 107 -12.95 6.36 -1.51
N ILE A 108 -13.28 7.04 -0.41
CA ILE A 108 -12.72 6.79 0.92
C ILE A 108 -12.81 5.30 1.34
N ASN A 109 -13.86 4.60 0.94
CA ASN A 109 -14.06 3.19 1.31
C ASN A 109 -12.94 2.26 0.84
N ALA A 110 -12.22 2.62 -0.23
CA ALA A 110 -11.07 1.84 -0.69
C ALA A 110 -9.85 1.95 0.23
N MET A 111 -9.81 2.96 1.11
CA MET A 111 -8.70 3.23 2.01
C MET A 111 -8.83 2.51 3.37
N GLN A 112 -9.86 1.69 3.57
CA GLN A 112 -9.99 0.85 4.76
C GLN A 112 -8.76 -0.05 4.88
N SER A 113 -8.20 -0.16 6.10
CA SER A 113 -6.99 -0.97 6.34
C SER A 113 -7.16 -2.44 5.93
N SER A 114 -8.38 -2.99 6.06
CA SER A 114 -8.72 -4.37 5.65
C SER A 114 -9.06 -4.53 4.18
N LYS A 115 -9.27 -3.44 3.43
CA LYS A 115 -9.70 -3.52 2.03
C LYS A 115 -8.58 -4.05 1.13
N TRP A 116 -8.97 -4.96 0.26
CA TRP A 116 -8.09 -5.50 -0.77
C TRP A 116 -8.84 -5.69 -2.09
N ILE A 117 -8.10 -5.68 -3.16
CA ILE A 117 -8.53 -6.13 -4.49
C ILE A 117 -7.43 -7.00 -5.08
N THR A 118 -7.69 -7.64 -6.20
CA THR A 118 -6.70 -8.46 -6.90
C THR A 118 -6.52 -8.01 -8.34
N SER A 119 -5.35 -8.27 -8.88
CA SER A 119 -5.07 -8.12 -10.30
C SER A 119 -4.08 -9.16 -10.79
N LEU A 120 -4.14 -9.50 -12.06
CA LEU A 120 -3.15 -10.37 -12.70
C LEU A 120 -1.77 -9.71 -12.62
N PRO A 121 -0.72 -10.48 -12.31
CA PRO A 121 0.62 -9.94 -12.05
C PRO A 121 1.28 -9.25 -13.26
N ILE A 122 0.76 -9.48 -14.47
CA ILE A 122 1.26 -8.86 -15.71
C ILE A 122 0.67 -7.46 -15.97
N HIS A 123 -0.40 -7.09 -15.29
CA HIS A 123 -1.07 -5.80 -15.52
C HIS A 123 -0.26 -4.63 -14.97
N ARG A 124 -0.39 -3.48 -15.63
CA ARG A 124 0.24 -2.20 -15.28
C ARG A 124 -0.83 -1.14 -15.17
N PHE A 125 -0.85 -0.38 -14.08
CA PHE A 125 -1.83 0.67 -13.85
C PHE A 125 -1.15 1.95 -13.39
N HIS A 126 -1.71 3.09 -13.78
CA HIS A 126 -1.28 4.42 -13.32
C HIS A 126 -1.78 4.79 -11.91
N TYR A 127 -2.36 3.83 -11.21
CA TYR A 127 -2.85 3.96 -9.84
C TYR A 127 -2.40 2.80 -8.93
N VAL A 128 -1.43 2.01 -9.38
CA VAL A 128 -0.83 0.93 -8.60
C VAL A 128 0.68 1.09 -8.59
N GLY A 129 1.24 1.10 -7.40
CA GLY A 129 2.66 1.10 -7.11
C GLY A 129 3.03 -0.01 -6.13
N PHE A 130 4.03 0.20 -5.31
CA PHE A 130 4.48 -0.76 -4.31
C PHE A 130 5.35 -0.11 -3.24
N ARG A 131 5.54 -0.84 -2.16
CA ARG A 131 6.61 -0.62 -1.18
C ARG A 131 7.30 -1.92 -0.86
N CYS A 132 8.56 -1.85 -0.43
CA CYS A 132 9.33 -3.02 -0.04
C CYS A 132 9.32 -3.22 1.47
N ALA A 133 9.34 -4.48 1.89
CA ALA A 133 9.54 -4.91 3.27
C ALA A 133 10.90 -5.62 3.41
N LYS A 134 11.49 -5.53 4.59
CA LYS A 134 12.73 -6.24 4.92
C LYS A 134 12.43 -7.28 6.00
N THR A 135 12.88 -8.50 5.78
CA THR A 135 12.85 -9.52 6.82
C THR A 135 13.98 -9.22 7.82
N VAL A 136 13.62 -9.10 9.10
CA VAL A 136 14.59 -8.99 10.17
C VAL A 136 14.94 -10.42 10.60
N PRO A 137 16.24 -10.80 10.68
CA PRO A 137 16.63 -12.09 11.21
C PRO A 137 16.09 -12.26 12.64
N SER A 138 15.51 -13.43 12.95
CA SER A 138 15.16 -13.75 14.33
C SER A 138 16.42 -13.71 15.18
N VAL A 139 16.38 -12.98 16.30
CA VAL A 139 17.43 -13.05 17.31
C VAL A 139 17.33 -14.46 17.88
N ALA A 140 18.36 -15.31 17.63
CA ALA A 140 18.47 -16.58 18.32
C ALA A 140 18.60 -16.28 19.81
N ASN A 141 17.60 -16.63 20.59
CA ASN A 141 17.73 -16.64 22.05
C ASN A 141 18.73 -17.75 22.40
N ASN A 142 19.92 -17.35 22.76
CA ASN A 142 20.89 -18.25 23.41
C ASN A 142 20.51 -18.47 24.87
#